data_9e3df32968475ceeaab2308f2c944367
#
_entry.id   9e3df32968475ceeaab2308f2c944367
#
_cell.length_a   1.000
_cell.length_b   1.000
_cell.length_c   1.000
_cell.angle_alpha   90.00
_cell.angle_beta   90.00
_cell.angle_gamma   90.00
#
_symmetry.space_group_name_H-M   'P 1'
#
loop_
_entity.id
_entity.type
_entity.pdbx_description
1 polymer ?
#
loop_
_entity_poly.entity_id
_entity_poly.type
_entity_poly.pdbx_seq_one_letter_code
_entity_poly.pdbx_strand_id
1 'polypeptide(L)'
;LCGLGHFCPPGSTSEKEQPCPSGRYGNSRGLKSAQCSGPCEAGYTCGPRSVTSRKQPCGEVYHYCPQGSGERRDVSIGSYTIGNDEYTRTSQKECETGHYCIQGVKYKCAAGKFGNSTGLHTSDCGGWWVDSTHNIKHWVNGTCPLGKYCPIASTVPTACPAGRYGGTIELKDSKCSGSCAKGFYCP
;
A
#
# COMPACT_ATOMS: atom_id res chain seq x y z
N LEU A 1 -24.25 -3.52 -38.43
CA LEU A 1 -23.84 -2.88 -37.16
C LEU A 1 -22.84 -3.76 -36.43
N CYS A 2 -21.76 -3.15 -35.94
CA CYS A 2 -20.75 -3.85 -35.17
C CYS A 2 -21.36 -4.53 -33.92
N GLY A 3 -20.90 -5.75 -33.60
CA GLY A 3 -21.38 -6.53 -32.48
C GLY A 3 -20.88 -6.02 -31.12
N LEU A 4 -21.47 -6.52 -30.02
CA LEU A 4 -21.01 -6.21 -28.68
C LEU A 4 -19.55 -6.66 -28.47
N GLY A 5 -18.78 -5.87 -27.72
CA GLY A 5 -17.35 -6.13 -27.46
C GLY A 5 -16.44 -5.88 -28.65
N HIS A 6 -16.95 -5.31 -29.75
CA HIS A 6 -16.22 -5.02 -30.97
C HIS A 6 -16.49 -3.58 -31.47
N PHE A 7 -15.58 -3.06 -32.27
CA PHE A 7 -15.74 -1.81 -33.01
C PHE A 7 -15.40 -2.04 -34.48
N CYS A 8 -16.03 -1.28 -35.34
CA CYS A 8 -15.88 -1.37 -36.80
C CYS A 8 -15.62 0.01 -37.35
N PRO A 9 -14.37 0.32 -37.76
CA PRO A 9 -14.05 1.55 -38.47
C PRO A 9 -14.85 1.70 -39.79
N PRO A 10 -14.94 2.90 -40.36
CA PRO A 10 -15.53 3.08 -41.69
C PRO A 10 -14.91 2.13 -42.72
N GLY A 11 -15.74 1.50 -43.55
CA GLY A 11 -15.28 0.50 -44.54
C GLY A 11 -15.20 -0.93 -44.03
N SER A 12 -15.54 -1.19 -42.78
CA SER A 12 -15.59 -2.55 -42.23
C SER A 12 -16.62 -3.42 -42.92
N THR A 13 -16.25 -4.66 -43.22
CA THR A 13 -17.10 -5.67 -43.90
C THR A 13 -17.69 -6.69 -42.94
N SER A 14 -17.23 -6.76 -41.68
CA SER A 14 -17.64 -7.67 -40.64
C SER A 14 -18.16 -6.94 -39.41
N GLU A 15 -19.19 -7.52 -38.73
CA GLU A 15 -19.66 -7.03 -37.43
C GLU A 15 -18.71 -7.31 -36.24
N LYS A 16 -17.67 -8.13 -36.46
CA LYS A 16 -16.65 -8.51 -35.46
C LYS A 16 -15.23 -8.18 -35.94
N GLU A 17 -15.08 -7.06 -36.67
CA GLU A 17 -13.81 -6.74 -37.32
C GLU A 17 -12.69 -6.52 -36.31
N GLN A 18 -12.90 -5.65 -35.31
CA GLN A 18 -11.90 -5.35 -34.32
C GLN A 18 -12.46 -5.56 -32.89
N PRO A 19 -11.79 -6.35 -32.05
CA PRO A 19 -12.17 -6.47 -30.65
C PRO A 19 -11.91 -5.17 -29.90
N CYS A 20 -12.78 -4.80 -28.96
CA CYS A 20 -12.46 -3.78 -27.98
C CYS A 20 -11.17 -4.18 -27.26
N PRO A 21 -10.18 -3.28 -27.17
CA PRO A 21 -8.89 -3.58 -26.58
C PRO A 21 -9.01 -3.84 -25.08
N SER A 22 -8.01 -4.53 -24.54
CA SER A 22 -7.86 -4.73 -23.09
C SER A 22 -7.93 -3.40 -22.34
N GLY A 23 -8.61 -3.38 -21.20
CA GLY A 23 -8.88 -2.17 -20.40
C GLY A 23 -10.12 -1.38 -20.86
N ARG A 24 -10.82 -1.84 -21.90
CA ARG A 24 -12.04 -1.21 -22.42
C ARG A 24 -13.15 -2.22 -22.61
N TYR A 25 -14.39 -1.70 -22.66
CA TYR A 25 -15.57 -2.53 -22.89
C TYR A 25 -16.45 -1.93 -23.99
N GLY A 26 -17.25 -2.78 -24.65
CA GLY A 26 -18.19 -2.40 -25.69
C GLY A 26 -19.57 -2.97 -25.41
N ASN A 27 -20.42 -2.23 -24.68
CA ASN A 27 -21.77 -2.63 -24.31
C ASN A 27 -22.84 -2.16 -25.32
N SER A 28 -22.42 -1.52 -26.40
CA SER A 28 -23.30 -1.00 -27.45
C SER A 28 -22.93 -1.57 -28.81
N ARG A 29 -23.91 -1.72 -29.69
CA ARG A 29 -23.69 -2.09 -31.09
C ARG A 29 -23.29 -0.87 -31.91
N GLY A 30 -22.56 -1.08 -33.01
CA GLY A 30 -22.20 -0.05 -33.94
C GLY A 30 -21.09 0.91 -33.47
N LEU A 31 -20.27 0.48 -32.53
CA LEU A 31 -19.08 1.24 -32.11
C LEU A 31 -18.11 1.37 -33.29
N LYS A 32 -17.53 2.55 -33.48
CA LYS A 32 -16.73 2.92 -34.66
C LYS A 32 -15.24 3.04 -34.38
N SER A 33 -14.83 3.04 -33.10
CA SER A 33 -13.44 3.28 -32.73
C SER A 33 -12.99 2.39 -31.57
N ALA A 34 -11.68 2.25 -31.38
CA ALA A 34 -11.04 1.52 -30.29
C ALA A 34 -11.38 2.08 -28.89
N GLN A 35 -11.97 3.27 -28.81
CA GLN A 35 -12.46 3.84 -27.54
C GLN A 35 -13.62 2.98 -26.98
N CYS A 36 -14.29 2.24 -27.84
CA CYS A 36 -15.43 1.40 -27.50
C CYS A 36 -16.49 2.17 -26.70
N SER A 37 -17.11 1.59 -25.70
CA SER A 37 -18.05 2.29 -24.82
C SER A 37 -17.37 3.05 -23.69
N GLY A 38 -16.08 2.73 -23.42
CA GLY A 38 -15.30 3.42 -22.41
C GLY A 38 -14.25 2.54 -21.73
N PRO A 39 -13.53 3.11 -20.77
CA PRO A 39 -12.57 2.38 -19.96
C PRO A 39 -13.26 1.46 -18.95
N CYS A 40 -12.60 0.37 -18.59
CA CYS A 40 -12.99 -0.48 -17.48
C CYS A 40 -13.07 0.36 -16.17
N GLU A 41 -14.04 0.05 -15.32
CA GLU A 41 -14.21 0.73 -14.04
C GLU A 41 -13.05 0.40 -13.10
N ALA A 42 -12.64 1.39 -12.28
CA ALA A 42 -11.61 1.18 -11.29
C ALA A 42 -12.02 0.08 -10.29
N GLY A 43 -11.08 -0.78 -9.92
CA GLY A 43 -11.33 -1.98 -9.10
C GLY A 43 -11.68 -3.23 -9.92
N TYR A 44 -11.76 -3.10 -11.25
CA TYR A 44 -12.08 -4.20 -12.16
C TYR A 44 -11.08 -4.28 -13.32
N THR A 45 -11.00 -5.47 -13.91
CA THR A 45 -10.25 -5.70 -15.15
C THR A 45 -11.20 -6.06 -16.28
N CYS A 46 -10.88 -5.61 -17.47
CA CYS A 46 -11.57 -5.94 -18.71
C CYS A 46 -10.57 -6.45 -19.73
N GLY A 47 -10.53 -7.74 -19.95
CA GLY A 47 -9.78 -8.32 -21.07
C GLY A 47 -10.39 -7.88 -22.42
N PRO A 48 -9.77 -8.27 -23.53
CA PRO A 48 -10.30 -7.95 -24.87
C PRO A 48 -11.72 -8.49 -25.05
N ARG A 49 -12.51 -7.84 -25.89
CA ARG A 49 -13.92 -8.17 -26.17
C ARG A 49 -14.86 -8.06 -24.96
N SER A 50 -14.46 -7.37 -23.90
CA SER A 50 -15.34 -7.18 -22.75
C SER A 50 -16.58 -6.39 -23.14
N VAL A 51 -17.74 -6.80 -22.61
CA VAL A 51 -19.05 -6.16 -22.87
C VAL A 51 -19.57 -5.39 -21.66
N THR A 52 -18.82 -5.35 -20.55
CA THR A 52 -19.17 -4.62 -19.33
C THR A 52 -17.93 -3.98 -18.73
N SER A 53 -18.12 -2.82 -18.06
CA SER A 53 -17.04 -2.11 -17.35
C SER A 53 -16.56 -2.83 -16.08
N ARG A 54 -17.35 -3.78 -15.56
CA ARG A 54 -17.08 -4.58 -14.36
C ARG A 54 -16.96 -6.06 -14.72
N LYS A 55 -16.07 -6.39 -15.65
CA LYS A 55 -15.94 -7.75 -16.16
C LYS A 55 -15.47 -8.72 -15.08
N GLN A 56 -14.41 -8.36 -14.35
CA GLN A 56 -13.82 -9.18 -13.32
C GLN A 56 -13.27 -8.29 -12.19
N PRO A 57 -13.60 -8.55 -10.91
CA PRO A 57 -12.98 -7.84 -9.78
C PRO A 57 -11.46 -7.97 -9.80
N CYS A 58 -10.78 -6.98 -9.26
CA CYS A 58 -9.31 -6.97 -9.19
C CYS A 58 -8.77 -8.14 -8.38
N GLY A 59 -9.51 -8.60 -7.37
CA GLY A 59 -9.21 -9.79 -6.59
C GLY A 59 -8.46 -9.47 -5.29
N GLU A 60 -7.45 -10.26 -4.98
CA GLU A 60 -6.77 -10.26 -3.69
C GLU A 60 -6.18 -8.90 -3.28
N VAL A 61 -6.01 -8.69 -1.98
CA VAL A 61 -5.56 -7.43 -1.37
C VAL A 61 -4.19 -6.94 -1.87
N TYR A 62 -3.37 -7.82 -2.41
CA TYR A 62 -2.07 -7.47 -3.00
C TYR A 62 -2.14 -7.04 -4.48
N HIS A 63 -3.35 -6.96 -5.05
CA HIS A 63 -3.58 -6.42 -6.39
C HIS A 63 -4.39 -5.14 -6.34
N TYR A 64 -4.22 -4.28 -7.35
CA TYR A 64 -5.05 -3.11 -7.57
C TYR A 64 -5.26 -2.85 -9.05
N CYS A 65 -6.39 -2.26 -9.41
CA CYS A 65 -6.82 -2.00 -10.77
C CYS A 65 -7.30 -0.56 -10.91
N PRO A 66 -6.45 0.36 -11.39
CA PRO A 66 -6.91 1.68 -11.78
C PRO A 66 -7.96 1.61 -12.91
N GLN A 67 -8.65 2.72 -13.14
CA GLN A 67 -9.56 2.81 -14.28
C GLN A 67 -8.86 2.44 -15.59
N GLY A 68 -9.52 1.68 -16.44
CA GLY A 68 -8.97 1.21 -17.71
C GLY A 68 -7.98 0.06 -17.59
N SER A 69 -7.99 -0.69 -16.49
CA SER A 69 -7.14 -1.87 -16.33
C SER A 69 -7.60 -3.03 -17.21
N GLY A 70 -6.69 -3.50 -18.05
CA GLY A 70 -6.85 -4.76 -18.78
C GLY A 70 -6.45 -5.97 -17.94
N GLU A 71 -5.50 -5.75 -17.06
CA GLU A 71 -4.93 -6.72 -16.14
C GLU A 71 -4.78 -6.10 -14.76
N ARG A 72 -4.67 -6.94 -13.73
CA ARG A 72 -4.38 -6.52 -12.37
C ARG A 72 -2.91 -6.13 -12.22
N ARG A 73 -2.63 -5.21 -11.32
CA ARG A 73 -1.27 -4.78 -10.97
C ARG A 73 -0.93 -5.25 -9.58
N ASP A 74 0.28 -5.75 -9.38
CA ASP A 74 0.79 -6.10 -8.06
C ASP A 74 1.16 -4.85 -7.26
N VAL A 75 0.89 -4.88 -5.96
CA VAL A 75 1.30 -3.82 -5.04
C VAL A 75 2.82 -3.78 -4.91
N SER A 76 3.38 -2.60 -4.87
CA SER A 76 4.82 -2.40 -4.64
C SER A 76 5.21 -2.76 -3.21
N ILE A 77 6.43 -3.25 -3.01
CA ILE A 77 6.99 -3.51 -1.68
C ILE A 77 6.93 -2.22 -0.85
N GLY A 78 6.54 -2.33 0.41
CA GLY A 78 6.39 -1.18 1.31
C GLY A 78 5.15 -0.32 1.04
N SER A 79 4.22 -0.81 0.23
CA SER A 79 2.95 -0.16 -0.06
C SER A 79 1.76 -1.04 0.32
N TYR A 80 0.61 -0.43 0.52
CA TYR A 80 -0.67 -1.11 0.72
C TYR A 80 -1.68 -0.65 -0.32
N THR A 81 -2.66 -1.50 -0.58
CA THR A 81 -3.71 -1.21 -1.55
C THR A 81 -4.90 -0.51 -0.89
N ILE A 82 -5.55 0.36 -1.65
CA ILE A 82 -6.76 1.07 -1.25
C ILE A 82 -7.83 0.92 -2.33
N GLY A 83 -9.08 0.92 -1.91
CA GLY A 83 -10.22 0.77 -2.82
C GLY A 83 -11.54 0.73 -2.08
N ASN A 84 -12.60 0.32 -2.79
CA ASN A 84 -13.95 0.32 -2.27
C ASN A 84 -14.19 -0.83 -1.27
N ASP A 85 -13.59 -1.98 -1.54
CA ASP A 85 -13.68 -3.19 -0.72
C ASP A 85 -12.43 -4.07 -0.89
N GLU A 86 -12.42 -5.28 -0.30
CA GLU A 86 -11.28 -6.20 -0.34
C GLU A 86 -10.97 -6.78 -1.72
N TYR A 87 -11.93 -6.76 -2.65
CA TYR A 87 -11.79 -7.34 -4.00
C TYR A 87 -11.69 -6.30 -5.11
N THR A 88 -12.05 -5.03 -4.85
CA THR A 88 -12.08 -3.95 -5.83
C THR A 88 -11.14 -2.81 -5.50
N ARG A 89 -9.87 -3.18 -5.24
CA ARG A 89 -8.80 -2.22 -4.97
C ARG A 89 -8.47 -1.41 -6.23
N THR A 90 -8.36 -0.10 -6.07
CA THR A 90 -8.23 0.84 -7.19
C THR A 90 -6.84 1.44 -7.34
N SER A 91 -6.07 1.48 -6.25
CA SER A 91 -4.75 2.11 -6.21
C SER A 91 -3.90 1.55 -5.07
N GLN A 92 -2.65 1.99 -4.99
CA GLN A 92 -1.76 1.72 -3.88
C GLN A 92 -1.28 3.02 -3.24
N LYS A 93 -0.85 2.93 -1.98
CA LYS A 93 -0.22 4.02 -1.24
C LYS A 93 0.99 3.50 -0.48
N GLU A 94 2.06 4.29 -0.45
CA GLU A 94 3.24 3.98 0.34
C GLU A 94 2.90 3.95 1.83
N CYS A 95 3.51 3.02 2.56
CA CYS A 95 3.32 2.88 4.00
C CYS A 95 3.83 4.10 4.74
N GLU A 96 3.02 4.66 5.60
CA GLU A 96 3.36 5.83 6.42
C GLU A 96 4.26 5.43 7.60
N THR A 97 4.98 6.40 8.15
CA THR A 97 5.78 6.22 9.37
C THR A 97 4.95 5.61 10.51
N GLY A 98 5.59 4.84 11.38
CA GLY A 98 4.92 4.10 12.45
C GLY A 98 4.18 2.85 11.99
N HIS A 99 4.22 2.54 10.69
CA HIS A 99 3.59 1.38 10.07
C HIS A 99 4.55 0.64 9.14
N TYR A 100 4.25 -0.61 8.86
CA TYR A 100 4.88 -1.42 7.81
C TYR A 100 3.81 -2.08 6.95
N CYS A 101 4.12 -2.37 5.69
CA CYS A 101 3.17 -2.90 4.72
C CYS A 101 3.70 -4.18 4.09
N ILE A 102 2.95 -5.25 4.21
CA ILE A 102 3.26 -6.55 3.61
C ILE A 102 2.08 -6.98 2.76
N GLN A 103 2.35 -7.37 1.52
CA GLN A 103 1.35 -7.92 0.59
C GLN A 103 0.06 -7.08 0.50
N GLY A 104 0.20 -5.76 0.40
CA GLY A 104 -0.93 -4.86 0.24
C GLY A 104 -1.69 -4.50 1.52
N VAL A 105 -1.28 -5.02 2.67
CA VAL A 105 -1.89 -4.77 3.98
C VAL A 105 -0.99 -3.88 4.84
N LYS A 106 -1.58 -2.89 5.49
CA LYS A 106 -0.90 -1.98 6.41
C LYS A 106 -1.04 -2.44 7.87
N TYR A 107 0.09 -2.54 8.56
CA TYR A 107 0.19 -2.92 9.97
C TYR A 107 0.87 -1.82 10.79
N LYS A 108 0.49 -1.68 12.04
CA LYS A 108 1.17 -0.80 12.99
C LYS A 108 2.47 -1.43 13.48
N CYS A 109 3.52 -0.65 13.66
CA CYS A 109 4.70 -1.08 14.39
C CYS A 109 4.29 -1.48 15.81
N ALA A 110 4.74 -2.65 16.26
CA ALA A 110 4.42 -3.16 17.58
C ALA A 110 4.98 -2.24 18.68
N ALA A 111 4.36 -2.26 19.86
CA ALA A 111 4.91 -1.57 21.02
C ALA A 111 6.31 -2.13 21.37
N GLY A 112 7.25 -1.26 21.69
CA GLY A 112 8.68 -1.56 21.82
C GLY A 112 9.47 -1.35 20.53
N LYS A 113 8.78 -1.04 19.43
CA LYS A 113 9.38 -0.74 18.11
C LYS A 113 8.93 0.63 17.60
N PHE A 114 9.70 1.21 16.69
CA PHE A 114 9.33 2.47 16.01
C PHE A 114 9.70 2.43 14.53
N GLY A 115 8.94 3.13 13.72
CA GLY A 115 9.16 3.25 12.28
C GLY A 115 9.29 4.71 11.85
N ASN A 116 10.51 5.18 11.68
CA ASN A 116 10.79 6.58 11.34
C ASN A 116 10.82 6.87 9.83
N SER A 117 10.63 5.86 9.01
CA SER A 117 10.67 5.98 7.54
C SER A 117 9.34 5.54 6.94
N THR A 118 9.04 6.03 5.73
CA THR A 118 7.96 5.51 4.90
C THR A 118 8.41 4.24 4.15
N GLY A 119 7.46 3.50 3.59
CA GLY A 119 7.77 2.32 2.76
C GLY A 119 8.33 1.12 3.53
N LEU A 120 8.19 1.09 4.85
CA LEU A 120 8.63 -0.07 5.64
C LEU A 120 7.83 -1.31 5.25
N HIS A 121 8.53 -2.45 5.14
CA HIS A 121 7.96 -3.70 4.66
C HIS A 121 8.29 -4.92 5.53
N THR A 122 8.86 -4.68 6.71
CA THR A 122 9.18 -5.72 7.70
C THR A 122 8.55 -5.41 9.05
N SER A 123 8.15 -6.44 9.78
CA SER A 123 7.56 -6.32 11.12
C SER A 123 8.49 -5.71 12.17
N ASP A 124 9.79 -5.66 11.88
CA ASP A 124 10.79 -5.03 12.74
C ASP A 124 10.70 -3.51 12.75
N CYS A 125 9.95 -2.94 11.78
CA CYS A 125 9.83 -1.51 11.59
C CYS A 125 11.18 -0.78 11.42
N GLY A 126 12.24 -1.54 11.14
CA GLY A 126 13.55 -1.01 10.79
C GLY A 126 13.51 -0.35 9.43
N GLY A 127 14.31 0.66 9.26
CA GLY A 127 14.42 1.41 8.03
C GLY A 127 15.85 1.87 7.77
N TRP A 128 16.05 2.48 6.61
CA TRP A 128 17.32 3.11 6.29
C TRP A 128 17.38 4.51 6.87
N TRP A 129 18.38 4.78 7.67
CA TRP A 129 18.70 6.14 8.12
C TRP A 129 19.88 6.68 7.31
N VAL A 130 19.76 7.91 6.84
CA VAL A 130 20.85 8.59 6.12
C VAL A 130 21.54 9.53 7.10
N ASP A 131 22.81 9.28 7.34
CA ASP A 131 23.63 10.23 8.06
C ASP A 131 23.81 11.50 7.20
N SER A 132 23.30 12.62 7.71
CA SER A 132 23.33 13.91 7.02
C SER A 132 24.74 14.46 6.80
N THR A 133 25.74 13.97 7.55
CA THR A 133 27.12 14.42 7.46
C THR A 133 27.96 13.65 6.45
N HIS A 134 27.70 12.35 6.28
CA HIS A 134 28.51 11.47 5.41
C HIS A 134 27.73 10.81 4.28
N ASN A 135 26.41 11.07 4.16
CA ASN A 135 25.52 10.45 3.19
C ASN A 135 25.53 8.89 3.20
N ILE A 136 25.91 8.31 4.34
CA ILE A 136 25.97 6.87 4.53
C ILE A 136 24.59 6.39 4.98
N LYS A 137 24.05 5.39 4.27
CA LYS A 137 22.79 4.71 4.66
C LYS A 137 23.10 3.65 5.71
N HIS A 138 22.56 3.82 6.91
CA HIS A 138 22.61 2.82 7.96
C HIS A 138 21.27 2.13 8.07
N TRP A 139 21.28 0.80 8.17
CA TRP A 139 20.09 0.05 8.55
C TRP A 139 19.85 0.26 10.05
N VAL A 140 18.76 0.91 10.39
CA VAL A 140 18.33 1.07 11.79
C VAL A 140 17.26 0.02 12.05
N ASN A 141 17.58 -0.92 12.94
CA ASN A 141 16.58 -1.79 13.52
C ASN A 141 15.56 -0.92 14.27
N GLY A 142 14.28 -1.08 14.01
CA GLY A 142 13.19 -0.32 14.64
C GLY A 142 13.01 -0.57 16.14
N THR A 143 13.97 -1.16 16.80
CA THR A 143 13.97 -1.47 18.24
C THR A 143 14.08 -0.20 19.07
N CYS A 144 13.19 -0.01 20.03
CA CYS A 144 13.22 1.11 20.96
C CYS A 144 14.50 1.06 21.83
N PRO A 145 15.33 2.11 21.84
CA PRO A 145 16.63 2.10 22.52
C PRO A 145 16.51 2.25 24.04
N LEU A 146 17.62 2.04 24.74
CA LEU A 146 17.73 2.28 26.19
C LEU A 146 17.30 3.71 26.56
N GLY A 147 16.70 3.87 27.71
CA GLY A 147 16.23 5.16 28.23
C GLY A 147 14.98 5.68 27.56
N LYS A 148 14.42 4.95 26.59
CA LYS A 148 13.24 5.37 25.83
C LYS A 148 12.19 4.27 25.76
N TYR A 149 10.95 4.67 25.48
CA TYR A 149 9.84 3.76 25.24
C TYR A 149 9.12 4.10 23.93
N CYS A 150 8.51 3.12 23.34
CA CYS A 150 7.83 3.23 22.05
C CYS A 150 6.45 2.54 22.15
N PRO A 151 5.36 3.31 22.30
CA PRO A 151 4.01 2.78 22.15
C PRO A 151 3.74 2.21 20.76
N ILE A 152 2.63 1.52 20.60
CA ILE A 152 2.21 1.02 19.29
C ILE A 152 2.16 2.15 18.26
N ALA A 153 2.62 1.88 17.04
CA ALA A 153 2.71 2.84 15.92
C ALA A 153 3.64 4.04 16.20
N SER A 154 4.61 3.91 17.08
CA SER A 154 5.61 4.95 17.30
C SER A 154 6.41 5.26 16.03
N THR A 155 6.57 6.55 15.78
CA THR A 155 7.41 7.07 14.69
C THR A 155 8.80 7.42 15.18
N VAL A 156 8.92 7.81 16.47
CA VAL A 156 10.17 8.14 17.15
C VAL A 156 10.13 7.63 18.60
N PRO A 157 11.27 7.21 19.18
CA PRO A 157 11.35 6.81 20.57
C PRO A 157 11.17 7.99 21.52
N THR A 158 10.34 7.84 22.56
CA THR A 158 10.07 8.86 23.60
C THR A 158 10.93 8.58 24.82
N ALA A 159 11.56 9.60 25.41
CA ALA A 159 12.34 9.44 26.62
C ALA A 159 11.49 8.99 27.81
N CYS A 160 12.04 8.14 28.66
CA CYS A 160 11.38 7.78 29.93
C CYS A 160 11.16 9.05 30.77
N PRO A 161 9.99 9.19 31.40
CA PRO A 161 9.71 10.38 32.23
C PRO A 161 10.62 10.42 33.46
N ALA A 162 10.87 11.64 33.96
CA ALA A 162 11.64 11.86 35.18
C ALA A 162 11.16 10.98 36.35
N GLY A 163 12.10 10.44 37.11
CA GLY A 163 11.82 9.50 38.18
C GLY A 163 11.65 8.05 37.73
N ARG A 164 11.82 7.78 36.44
CA ARG A 164 11.79 6.43 35.88
C ARG A 164 13.06 6.14 35.08
N TYR A 165 13.47 4.88 35.03
CA TYR A 165 14.66 4.46 34.28
C TYR A 165 14.31 3.51 33.16
N GLY A 166 15.05 3.55 32.09
CA GLY A 166 14.94 2.67 30.92
C GLY A 166 16.18 1.78 30.80
N GLY A 167 16.25 0.73 31.65
CA GLY A 167 17.41 -0.17 31.72
C GLY A 167 17.43 -1.27 30.66
N THR A 168 16.39 -1.40 29.88
CA THR A 168 16.28 -2.37 28.78
C THR A 168 15.83 -1.71 27.48
N ILE A 169 16.10 -2.37 26.36
CA ILE A 169 15.54 -2.01 25.06
C ILE A 169 14.08 -2.49 24.96
N GLU A 170 13.36 -2.06 23.91
CA GLU A 170 11.98 -2.48 23.60
C GLU A 170 10.93 -2.12 24.66
N LEU A 171 11.18 -1.09 25.45
CA LEU A 171 10.17 -0.59 26.38
C LEU A 171 8.95 -0.07 25.62
N LYS A 172 7.76 -0.39 26.14
CA LYS A 172 6.49 -0.25 25.43
C LYS A 172 5.67 0.98 25.85
N ASP A 173 5.86 1.43 27.09
CA ASP A 173 5.05 2.50 27.69
C ASP A 173 5.86 3.37 28.66
N SER A 174 5.26 4.45 29.15
CA SER A 174 5.88 5.40 30.05
C SER A 174 6.25 4.86 31.43
N LYS A 175 5.86 3.63 31.78
CA LYS A 175 6.32 2.99 33.02
C LYS A 175 7.80 2.61 32.93
N CYS A 176 8.32 2.48 31.69
CA CYS A 176 9.69 2.11 31.40
C CYS A 176 10.11 0.82 32.13
N SER A 177 11.34 0.74 32.65
CA SER A 177 11.79 -0.41 33.46
C SER A 177 11.37 -0.32 34.95
N GLY A 178 10.93 0.86 35.37
CA GLY A 178 10.48 1.06 36.75
C GLY A 178 10.82 2.44 37.30
N SER A 179 10.48 2.64 38.57
CA SER A 179 10.85 3.86 39.32
C SER A 179 12.33 3.83 39.71
N CYS A 180 12.94 4.98 39.82
CA CYS A 180 14.30 5.11 40.37
C CYS A 180 14.37 4.52 41.78
N ALA A 181 15.48 3.87 42.11
CA ALA A 181 15.75 3.41 43.45
C ALA A 181 15.87 4.60 44.42
N LYS A 182 15.50 4.36 45.69
CA LYS A 182 15.65 5.39 46.74
C LYS A 182 17.11 5.89 46.79
N GLY A 183 17.30 7.22 46.82
CA GLY A 183 18.61 7.85 46.84
C GLY A 183 19.26 8.03 45.46
N PHE A 184 18.59 7.62 44.35
CA PHE A 184 19.06 7.81 42.99
C PHE A 184 18.19 8.80 42.25
N TYR A 185 18.80 9.56 41.36
CA TYR A 185 18.15 10.51 40.47
C TYR A 185 18.15 9.95 39.03
N CYS A 186 16.98 9.93 38.41
CA CYS A 186 16.81 9.60 37.00
C CYS A 186 16.17 10.82 36.30
N PRO A 187 16.97 11.60 35.56
CA PRO A 187 16.51 12.79 34.86
C PRO A 187 15.52 12.49 33.74
#